data_fa42048df126a0abd0ab8848dcdeef5f
#
_entry.id   fa42048df126a0abd0ab8848dcdeef5f
#
_cell.length_a   1.000
_cell.length_b   1.000
_cell.length_c   1.000
_cell.angle_alpha   90.00
_cell.angle_beta   90.00
_cell.angle_gamma   90.00
#
_symmetry.space_group_name_H-M   'P 1'
#
loop_
_entity.id
_entity.type
_entity.pdbx_description
1 polymer ?
#
loop_
_entity_poly.entity_id
_entity_poly.type
_entity_poly.pdbx_seq_one_letter_code
_entity_poly.pdbx_strand_id
1 'polypeptide(L)'
;MAYEGYQRLRVARGGRIVTATIDNPPINLITLELFGELARLSEEVAADSDALVFVLKSANPDFFLAHFDVGAILSFPIDRPPERPQAGANAYHAMCERFRTMDKATIAQIEGRVGGGGSELSMSFDMRFGVIGKTIVNQMEVPLGILPGGTGTQRMPRLIGRHRALEVILGGIDLDAETAERWGYLNRALPANEIGPYVEALARRIASFPAEAVRLAKQSVNAADRPLEEGLVEEGYLFQQLIRTDGGRRNMARFLEIGGQTRDGELRVGDLNAALGTP
;
A
#
# COMPACT_ATOMS: atom_id res chain seq x y z
N MET A 1 -20.65 -10.21 -9.75
CA MET A 1 -20.84 -9.19 -8.67
C MET A 1 -19.59 -9.23 -7.84
N ALA A 2 -18.89 -8.12 -7.79
CA ALA A 2 -17.61 -8.05 -7.09
C ALA A 2 -17.86 -7.59 -5.65
N TYR A 3 -17.03 -8.08 -4.74
CA TYR A 3 -16.92 -7.59 -3.36
C TYR A 3 -18.10 -7.91 -2.42
N GLU A 4 -18.71 -9.09 -2.53
CA GLU A 4 -19.78 -9.55 -1.66
C GLU A 4 -19.35 -10.64 -0.67
N GLY A 5 -20.13 -10.85 0.40
CA GLY A 5 -19.95 -11.95 1.35
C GLY A 5 -18.77 -11.78 2.31
N TYR A 6 -18.27 -10.57 2.52
CA TYR A 6 -17.30 -10.24 3.56
C TYR A 6 -17.99 -10.07 4.92
N GLN A 7 -17.39 -10.57 5.98
CA GLN A 7 -17.88 -10.47 7.36
C GLN A 7 -17.06 -9.50 8.21
N ARG A 8 -15.80 -9.36 7.87
CA ARG A 8 -14.80 -8.55 8.59
C ARG A 8 -14.35 -7.33 7.80
N LEU A 9 -14.82 -7.22 6.57
CA LEU A 9 -14.53 -6.11 5.67
C LEU A 9 -15.83 -5.54 5.12
N ARG A 10 -15.93 -4.23 5.04
CA ARG A 10 -16.93 -3.54 4.23
C ARG A 10 -16.26 -3.00 2.99
N VAL A 11 -16.67 -3.48 1.83
CA VAL A 11 -16.05 -3.07 0.56
C VAL A 11 -17.05 -2.25 -0.26
N ALA A 12 -16.61 -1.08 -0.69
CA ALA A 12 -17.40 -0.18 -1.53
C ALA A 12 -16.62 0.18 -2.79
N ARG A 13 -17.32 0.32 -3.90
CA ARG A 13 -16.75 0.78 -5.16
C ARG A 13 -17.39 2.11 -5.56
N GLY A 14 -16.56 3.12 -5.83
CA GLY A 14 -16.95 4.42 -6.37
C GLY A 14 -16.18 4.69 -7.67
N GLY A 15 -16.80 4.44 -8.83
CA GLY A 15 -16.12 4.56 -10.11
C GLY A 15 -14.93 3.60 -10.21
N ARG A 16 -13.72 4.16 -10.37
CA ARG A 16 -12.46 3.40 -10.48
C ARG A 16 -11.72 3.21 -9.14
N ILE A 17 -12.37 3.56 -8.02
CA ILE A 17 -11.81 3.43 -6.68
C ILE A 17 -12.56 2.34 -5.93
N VAL A 18 -11.82 1.38 -5.38
CA VAL A 18 -12.31 0.37 -4.43
C VAL A 18 -11.80 0.75 -3.05
N THR A 19 -12.70 0.86 -2.09
CA THR A 19 -12.38 1.14 -0.68
C THR A 19 -12.83 -0.02 0.17
N ALA A 20 -11.90 -0.61 0.92
CA ALA A 20 -12.20 -1.60 1.95
C ALA A 20 -12.00 -0.99 3.34
N THR A 21 -12.97 -1.23 4.20
CA THR A 21 -12.94 -0.80 5.61
C THR A 21 -12.89 -2.04 6.48
N ILE A 22 -11.82 -2.20 7.25
CA ILE A 22 -11.64 -3.29 8.21
C ILE A 22 -12.60 -3.06 9.39
N ASP A 23 -13.36 -4.10 9.75
CA ASP A 23 -14.30 -4.08 10.88
C ASP A 23 -14.26 -5.44 11.59
N ASN A 24 -13.19 -5.68 12.34
CA ASN A 24 -12.97 -6.90 13.11
C ASN A 24 -12.69 -6.58 14.59
N PRO A 25 -13.73 -6.15 15.34
CA PRO A 25 -13.57 -5.75 16.73
C PRO A 25 -13.06 -6.91 17.62
N PRO A 26 -12.42 -6.62 18.79
CA PRO A 26 -12.29 -5.26 19.35
C PRO A 26 -11.07 -4.46 18.83
N ILE A 27 -10.07 -5.08 18.23
CA ILE A 27 -8.76 -4.47 17.92
C ILE A 27 -8.31 -4.67 16.47
N ASN A 28 -9.20 -5.13 15.59
CA ASN A 28 -8.84 -5.50 14.21
C ASN A 28 -7.66 -6.50 14.15
N LEU A 29 -7.72 -7.52 14.99
CA LEU A 29 -6.72 -8.60 14.97
C LEU A 29 -6.77 -9.33 13.63
N ILE A 30 -5.64 -9.64 13.01
CA ILE A 30 -5.60 -10.47 11.81
C ILE A 30 -5.80 -11.93 12.23
N THR A 31 -7.06 -12.32 12.41
CA THR A 31 -7.45 -13.71 12.60
C THR A 31 -7.34 -14.48 11.28
N LEU A 32 -7.44 -15.81 11.31
CA LEU A 32 -7.42 -16.61 10.07
C LEU A 32 -8.59 -16.25 9.14
N GLU A 33 -9.75 -15.86 9.69
CA GLU A 33 -10.91 -15.42 8.92
C GLU A 33 -10.62 -14.08 8.22
N LEU A 34 -10.12 -13.06 8.96
CA LEU A 34 -9.76 -11.78 8.36
C LEU A 34 -8.64 -11.93 7.34
N PHE A 35 -7.63 -12.76 7.63
CA PHE A 35 -6.58 -13.08 6.66
C PHE A 35 -7.16 -13.68 5.37
N GLY A 36 -8.06 -14.66 5.50
CA GLY A 36 -8.74 -15.26 4.35
C GLY A 36 -9.52 -14.25 3.53
N GLU A 37 -10.23 -13.31 4.19
CA GLU A 37 -10.95 -12.25 3.52
C GLU A 37 -10.03 -11.24 2.83
N LEU A 38 -8.93 -10.83 3.46
CA LEU A 38 -7.92 -9.94 2.87
C LEU A 38 -7.23 -10.58 1.66
N ALA A 39 -6.91 -11.89 1.75
CA ALA A 39 -6.33 -12.63 0.64
C ALA A 39 -7.29 -12.70 -0.56
N ARG A 40 -8.56 -13.07 -0.33
CA ARG A 40 -9.61 -13.05 -1.35
C ARG A 40 -9.81 -11.66 -1.95
N LEU A 41 -9.90 -10.63 -1.10
CA LEU A 41 -10.04 -9.24 -1.56
C LEU A 41 -8.88 -8.83 -2.46
N SER A 42 -7.65 -9.21 -2.12
CA SER A 42 -6.48 -8.91 -2.95
C SER A 42 -6.59 -9.53 -4.35
N GLU A 43 -7.19 -10.72 -4.46
CA GLU A 43 -7.45 -11.39 -5.75
C GLU A 43 -8.56 -10.70 -6.53
N GLU A 44 -9.68 -10.41 -5.89
CA GLU A 44 -10.80 -9.72 -6.51
C GLU A 44 -10.40 -8.32 -7.02
N VAL A 45 -9.69 -7.54 -6.22
CA VAL A 45 -9.19 -6.20 -6.62
C VAL A 45 -8.18 -6.33 -7.77
N ALA A 46 -7.26 -7.28 -7.70
CA ALA A 46 -6.28 -7.49 -8.79
C ALA A 46 -6.96 -7.84 -10.11
N ALA A 47 -8.02 -8.64 -10.08
CA ALA A 47 -8.78 -9.07 -11.26
C ALA A 47 -9.77 -8.01 -11.79
N ASP A 48 -10.14 -7.01 -11.00
CA ASP A 48 -11.09 -5.96 -11.43
C ASP A 48 -10.42 -4.99 -12.43
N SER A 49 -10.69 -5.18 -13.72
CA SER A 49 -10.12 -4.36 -14.81
C SER A 49 -10.56 -2.88 -14.78
N ASP A 50 -11.69 -2.59 -14.15
CA ASP A 50 -12.23 -1.23 -14.06
C ASP A 50 -11.70 -0.45 -12.85
N ALA A 51 -11.17 -1.15 -11.83
CA ALA A 51 -10.52 -0.52 -10.69
C ALA A 51 -9.13 0.01 -11.07
N LEU A 52 -8.76 1.17 -10.51
CA LEU A 52 -7.43 1.75 -10.69
C LEU A 52 -6.77 2.13 -9.36
N VAL A 53 -7.56 2.35 -8.33
CA VAL A 53 -7.08 2.67 -6.99
C VAL A 53 -7.75 1.78 -5.97
N PHE A 54 -6.99 1.24 -5.04
CA PHE A 54 -7.47 0.53 -3.87
C PHE A 54 -7.09 1.30 -2.60
N VAL A 55 -8.05 1.53 -1.73
CA VAL A 55 -7.85 2.16 -0.41
C VAL A 55 -8.25 1.19 0.68
N LEU A 56 -7.36 0.94 1.63
CA LEU A 56 -7.66 0.18 2.84
C LEU A 56 -7.68 1.12 4.04
N LYS A 57 -8.75 1.07 4.82
CA LYS A 57 -8.93 1.85 6.06
C LYS A 57 -9.59 1.02 7.15
N SER A 58 -9.76 1.57 8.34
CA SER A 58 -10.35 0.92 9.50
C SER A 58 -11.66 1.60 9.92
N ALA A 59 -12.62 0.81 10.43
CA ALA A 59 -13.76 1.30 11.17
C ALA A 59 -13.44 1.50 12.66
N ASN A 60 -12.40 0.85 13.16
CA ASN A 60 -11.99 0.97 14.56
C ASN A 60 -11.23 2.29 14.76
N PRO A 61 -11.60 3.10 15.74
CA PRO A 61 -10.98 4.40 15.96
C PRO A 61 -9.55 4.33 16.50
N ASP A 62 -9.16 3.21 17.12
CA ASP A 62 -7.89 3.07 17.84
C ASP A 62 -6.91 2.12 17.13
N PHE A 63 -7.43 1.24 16.27
CA PHE A 63 -6.62 0.23 15.59
C PHE A 63 -6.90 0.20 14.09
N PHE A 64 -5.84 0.32 13.31
CA PHE A 64 -5.89 -0.03 11.90
C PHE A 64 -5.88 -1.55 11.76
N LEU A 65 -4.79 -2.19 12.17
CA LEU A 65 -4.61 -3.65 12.33
C LEU A 65 -3.66 -3.87 13.50
N ALA A 66 -4.11 -4.50 14.58
CA ALA A 66 -3.28 -4.67 15.76
C ALA A 66 -2.02 -5.52 15.47
N HIS A 67 -2.21 -6.74 15.05
CA HIS A 67 -1.17 -7.69 14.62
C HIS A 67 -1.83 -8.99 14.13
N PHE A 68 -1.03 -9.97 13.69
CA PHE A 68 -1.53 -11.33 13.41
C PHE A 68 -1.85 -12.06 14.72
N ASP A 69 -2.88 -12.90 14.71
CA ASP A 69 -3.34 -13.63 15.89
C ASP A 69 -2.25 -14.57 16.45
N VAL A 70 -1.74 -14.24 17.63
CA VAL A 70 -0.71 -15.05 18.32
C VAL A 70 -1.24 -16.44 18.69
N GLY A 71 -2.52 -16.56 19.03
CA GLY A 71 -3.16 -17.86 19.27
C GLY A 71 -3.15 -18.75 18.01
N ALA A 72 -3.41 -18.15 16.85
CA ALA A 72 -3.28 -18.86 15.58
C ALA A 72 -1.82 -19.30 15.30
N ILE A 73 -0.83 -18.42 15.59
CA ILE A 73 0.60 -18.78 15.45
C ILE A 73 0.96 -19.96 16.35
N LEU A 74 0.50 -19.97 17.61
CA LEU A 74 0.74 -21.06 18.55
C LEU A 74 0.13 -22.41 18.10
N SER A 75 -0.87 -22.37 17.21
CA SER A 75 -1.49 -23.58 16.65
C SER A 75 -0.77 -24.13 15.41
N PHE A 76 0.24 -23.46 14.90
CA PHE A 76 0.99 -23.96 13.74
C PHE A 76 1.73 -25.26 14.09
N PRO A 77 1.77 -26.24 13.17
CA PRO A 77 2.44 -27.51 13.42
C PRO A 77 3.95 -27.32 13.59
N ILE A 78 4.50 -27.87 14.66
CA ILE A 78 5.93 -27.84 15.01
C ILE A 78 6.54 -29.24 15.16
N ASP A 79 5.82 -30.25 14.74
CA ASP A 79 6.19 -31.68 14.84
C ASP A 79 7.29 -32.10 13.84
N ARG A 80 7.59 -31.26 12.88
CA ARG A 80 8.65 -31.47 11.87
C ARG A 80 9.67 -30.35 11.88
N PRO A 81 10.95 -30.66 11.62
CA PRO A 81 11.95 -29.61 11.40
C PRO A 81 11.54 -28.66 10.27
N PRO A 82 11.86 -27.35 10.36
CA PRO A 82 11.57 -26.43 9.30
C PRO A 82 12.42 -26.76 8.06
N GLU A 83 11.79 -26.84 6.92
CA GLU A 83 12.47 -26.98 5.63
C GLU A 83 12.61 -25.62 4.95
N ARG A 84 13.78 -25.33 4.35
CA ARG A 84 13.94 -24.14 3.55
C ARG A 84 13.20 -24.32 2.22
N PRO A 85 12.19 -23.49 1.91
CA PRO A 85 11.50 -23.58 0.63
C PRO A 85 12.48 -23.41 -0.54
N GLN A 86 12.37 -24.25 -1.55
CA GLN A 86 13.18 -24.12 -2.77
C GLN A 86 12.71 -22.94 -3.63
N ALA A 87 11.42 -22.64 -3.60
CA ALA A 87 10.80 -21.50 -4.26
C ALA A 87 9.44 -21.19 -3.62
N GLY A 88 9.00 -19.96 -3.79
CA GLY A 88 7.67 -19.53 -3.37
C GLY A 88 7.64 -18.85 -2.01
N ALA A 89 6.64 -18.01 -1.87
CA ALA A 89 6.30 -17.30 -0.65
C ALA A 89 5.17 -18.06 0.07
N ASN A 90 5.11 -17.93 1.40
CA ASN A 90 3.94 -18.42 2.13
C ASN A 90 2.68 -17.62 1.73
N ALA A 91 1.51 -18.08 2.15
CA ALA A 91 0.23 -17.46 1.76
C ALA A 91 0.14 -15.97 2.17
N TYR A 92 0.72 -15.60 3.32
CA TYR A 92 0.77 -14.20 3.77
C TYR A 92 1.66 -13.35 2.87
N HIS A 93 2.85 -13.83 2.52
CA HIS A 93 3.74 -13.18 1.55
C HIS A 93 3.06 -13.03 0.19
N ALA A 94 2.36 -14.07 -0.29
CA ALA A 94 1.67 -14.03 -1.58
C ALA A 94 0.57 -12.96 -1.60
N MET A 95 -0.20 -12.81 -0.53
CA MET A 95 -1.18 -11.73 -0.38
C MET A 95 -0.50 -10.36 -0.39
N CYS A 96 0.55 -10.18 0.40
CA CYS A 96 1.33 -8.93 0.48
C CYS A 96 1.92 -8.55 -0.89
N GLU A 97 2.53 -9.52 -1.60
CA GLU A 97 3.07 -9.28 -2.94
C GLU A 97 1.98 -8.93 -3.95
N ARG A 98 0.80 -9.52 -3.84
CA ARG A 98 -0.31 -9.18 -4.73
C ARG A 98 -0.74 -7.72 -4.55
N PHE A 99 -0.86 -7.20 -3.31
CA PHE A 99 -1.12 -5.77 -3.09
C PHE A 99 0.00 -4.88 -3.64
N ARG A 100 1.27 -5.30 -3.51
CA ARG A 100 2.41 -4.54 -4.02
C ARG A 100 2.47 -4.50 -5.54
N THR A 101 2.14 -5.60 -6.21
CA THR A 101 2.40 -5.78 -7.64
C THR A 101 1.17 -5.62 -8.53
N MET A 102 -0.04 -5.60 -7.97
CA MET A 102 -1.25 -5.42 -8.77
C MET A 102 -1.22 -4.12 -9.59
N ASP A 103 -1.89 -4.14 -10.73
CA ASP A 103 -1.98 -3.03 -11.70
C ASP A 103 -2.81 -1.82 -11.22
N LYS A 104 -2.83 -1.57 -9.91
CA LYS A 104 -3.59 -0.50 -9.27
C LYS A 104 -2.73 0.19 -8.23
N ALA A 105 -2.95 1.50 -8.04
CA ALA A 105 -2.37 2.20 -6.90
C ALA A 105 -3.04 1.71 -5.60
N THR A 106 -2.24 1.39 -4.59
CA THR A 106 -2.72 0.91 -3.28
C THR A 106 -2.39 1.91 -2.17
N ILE A 107 -3.37 2.28 -1.37
CA ILE A 107 -3.25 3.28 -0.30
C ILE A 107 -3.73 2.68 1.03
N ALA A 108 -2.89 2.75 2.07
CA ALA A 108 -3.27 2.45 3.44
C ALA A 108 -3.52 3.77 4.21
N GLN A 109 -4.76 3.97 4.67
CA GLN A 109 -5.17 5.08 5.52
C GLN A 109 -5.18 4.58 6.97
N ILE A 110 -4.13 4.91 7.72
CA ILE A 110 -3.83 4.33 9.04
C ILE A 110 -4.24 5.33 10.11
N GLU A 111 -5.42 5.18 10.69
CA GLU A 111 -5.98 6.11 11.67
C GLU A 111 -5.81 5.65 13.13
N GLY A 112 -4.99 4.68 13.39
CA GLY A 112 -4.74 4.15 14.72
C GLY A 112 -3.47 3.31 14.77
N ARG A 113 -3.39 2.45 15.80
CA ARG A 113 -2.24 1.54 15.97
C ARG A 113 -2.18 0.52 14.84
N VAL A 114 -0.96 0.27 14.34
CA VAL A 114 -0.66 -0.76 13.34
C VAL A 114 0.59 -1.50 13.77
N GLY A 115 0.48 -2.80 14.04
CA GLY A 115 1.60 -3.59 14.58
C GLY A 115 1.77 -4.92 13.89
N GLY A 116 2.93 -5.54 14.09
CA GLY A 116 3.23 -6.89 13.61
C GLY A 116 2.80 -7.14 12.17
N GLY A 117 2.05 -8.21 11.92
CA GLY A 117 1.50 -8.52 10.60
C GLY A 117 0.73 -7.37 9.96
N GLY A 118 -0.01 -6.55 10.73
CA GLY A 118 -0.69 -5.37 10.20
C GLY A 118 0.27 -4.32 9.62
N SER A 119 1.40 -4.08 10.31
CA SER A 119 2.47 -3.24 9.80
C SER A 119 3.12 -3.85 8.55
N GLU A 120 3.35 -5.15 8.54
CA GLU A 120 3.92 -5.89 7.40
C GLU A 120 3.03 -5.81 6.15
N LEU A 121 1.72 -5.99 6.32
CA LEU A 121 0.75 -5.77 5.24
C LEU A 121 0.76 -4.32 4.76
N SER A 122 0.77 -3.36 5.68
CA SER A 122 0.77 -1.92 5.33
C SER A 122 2.01 -1.53 4.52
N MET A 123 3.18 -2.08 4.83
CA MET A 123 4.41 -1.87 4.05
C MET A 123 4.35 -2.43 2.63
N SER A 124 3.36 -3.24 2.33
CA SER A 124 3.13 -3.80 0.98
C SER A 124 2.24 -2.91 0.10
N PHE A 125 1.67 -1.86 0.68
CA PHE A 125 0.94 -0.84 -0.06
C PHE A 125 1.90 0.20 -0.66
N ASP A 126 1.50 0.81 -1.76
CA ASP A 126 2.32 1.84 -2.42
C ASP A 126 2.47 3.08 -1.55
N MET A 127 1.39 3.49 -0.88
CA MET A 127 1.35 4.70 -0.07
C MET A 127 0.70 4.42 1.30
N ARG A 128 1.21 5.07 2.33
CA ARG A 128 0.74 4.98 3.72
C ARG A 128 0.60 6.38 4.31
N PHE A 129 -0.57 6.67 4.85
CA PHE A 129 -0.88 7.93 5.54
C PHE A 129 -1.30 7.64 6.97
N GLY A 130 -0.84 8.45 7.92
CA GLY A 130 -1.15 8.29 9.34
C GLY A 130 -1.72 9.56 9.96
N VAL A 131 -2.24 9.45 11.19
CA VAL A 131 -2.80 10.54 11.97
C VAL A 131 -1.82 10.97 13.06
N ILE A 132 -1.47 12.26 13.07
CA ILE A 132 -0.64 12.89 14.11
C ILE A 132 -1.24 12.63 15.49
N GLY A 133 -0.39 12.19 16.42
CA GLY A 133 -0.79 11.92 17.81
C GLY A 133 -1.65 10.66 18.00
N LYS A 134 -1.91 9.87 16.94
CA LYS A 134 -2.76 8.69 17.01
C LYS A 134 -2.18 7.45 16.36
N THR A 135 -1.59 7.57 15.16
CA THR A 135 -0.97 6.44 14.49
C THR A 135 0.31 6.05 15.22
N ILE A 136 0.37 4.78 15.60
CA ILE A 136 1.56 4.15 16.21
C ILE A 136 1.90 2.93 15.39
N VAL A 137 3.14 2.85 14.95
CA VAL A 137 3.70 1.70 14.22
C VAL A 137 4.55 0.86 15.17
N ASN A 138 4.42 -0.46 15.12
CA ASN A 138 5.20 -1.37 15.96
C ASN A 138 5.56 -2.66 15.19
N GLN A 139 6.69 -3.29 15.58
CA GLN A 139 7.04 -4.67 15.25
C GLN A 139 7.32 -5.41 16.56
N MET A 140 6.34 -6.16 17.02
CA MET A 140 6.31 -6.74 18.37
C MET A 140 6.88 -8.16 18.47
N GLU A 141 7.35 -8.71 17.39
CA GLU A 141 7.65 -10.13 17.24
C GLU A 141 8.86 -10.58 18.06
N VAL A 142 9.94 -9.78 18.09
CA VAL A 142 11.17 -10.15 18.81
C VAL A 142 10.94 -10.30 20.32
N PRO A 143 10.23 -9.39 21.00
CA PRO A 143 9.84 -9.61 22.40
C PRO A 143 9.02 -10.88 22.65
N LEU A 144 8.30 -11.40 21.65
CA LEU A 144 7.57 -12.67 21.72
C LEU A 144 8.43 -13.90 21.39
N GLY A 145 9.73 -13.73 21.10
CA GLY A 145 10.65 -14.82 20.75
C GLY A 145 10.58 -15.28 19.30
N ILE A 146 9.94 -14.50 18.41
CA ILE A 146 9.85 -14.75 16.98
C ILE A 146 10.40 -13.56 16.20
N LEU A 147 10.29 -13.55 14.88
CA LEU A 147 10.68 -12.43 14.04
C LEU A 147 9.48 -11.97 13.19
N PRO A 148 9.49 -10.72 12.65
CA PRO A 148 8.50 -10.28 11.66
C PRO A 148 8.57 -11.15 10.41
N GLY A 149 7.73 -12.18 10.37
CA GLY A 149 7.78 -13.24 9.35
C GLY A 149 6.84 -13.01 8.17
N GLY A 150 6.04 -11.95 8.19
CA GLY A 150 5.08 -11.62 7.15
C GLY A 150 5.59 -10.63 6.10
N THR A 151 6.81 -10.21 6.11
CA THR A 151 7.61 -9.38 5.21
C THR A 151 8.42 -8.28 5.93
N GLY A 152 8.20 -8.04 7.21
CA GLY A 152 8.73 -6.90 7.96
C GLY A 152 10.24 -6.80 7.93
N THR A 153 10.96 -7.93 8.12
CA THR A 153 12.43 -7.95 8.08
C THR A 153 13.00 -7.61 6.69
N GLN A 154 12.20 -7.71 5.64
CA GLN A 154 12.63 -7.42 4.26
C GLN A 154 12.18 -6.03 3.81
N ARG A 155 10.96 -5.59 4.16
CA ARG A 155 10.40 -4.32 3.69
C ARG A 155 10.83 -3.13 4.54
N MET A 156 10.81 -3.29 5.88
CA MET A 156 11.13 -2.17 6.76
C MET A 156 12.53 -1.58 6.50
N PRO A 157 13.61 -2.38 6.38
CA PRO A 157 14.94 -1.82 6.09
C PRO A 157 15.05 -1.16 4.71
N ARG A 158 14.20 -1.54 3.74
CA ARG A 158 14.12 -0.86 2.43
C ARG A 158 13.41 0.48 2.51
N LEU A 159 12.46 0.64 3.44
CA LEU A 159 11.72 1.89 3.64
C LEU A 159 12.49 2.90 4.50
N ILE A 160 13.01 2.47 5.67
CA ILE A 160 13.55 3.38 6.69
C ILE A 160 15.06 3.23 6.94
N GLY A 161 15.71 2.36 6.17
CA GLY A 161 17.13 2.04 6.35
C GLY A 161 17.37 0.98 7.44
N ARG A 162 18.48 0.24 7.30
CA ARG A 162 18.78 -0.93 8.13
C ARG A 162 18.86 -0.61 9.64
N HIS A 163 19.51 0.47 10.03
CA HIS A 163 19.71 0.82 11.44
C HIS A 163 18.40 1.14 12.17
N ARG A 164 17.52 1.94 11.54
CA ARG A 164 16.19 2.26 12.09
C ARG A 164 15.27 1.03 12.12
N ALA A 165 15.33 0.19 11.10
CA ALA A 165 14.59 -1.06 11.09
C ALA A 165 15.02 -1.99 12.23
N LEU A 166 16.33 -2.08 12.53
CA LEU A 166 16.83 -2.86 13.67
C LEU A 166 16.40 -2.26 15.01
N GLU A 167 16.39 -0.93 15.14
CA GLU A 167 15.89 -0.24 16.33
C GLU A 167 14.43 -0.60 16.62
N VAL A 168 13.55 -0.57 15.61
CA VAL A 168 12.14 -0.94 15.75
C VAL A 168 11.98 -2.43 16.01
N ILE A 169 12.60 -3.28 15.19
CA ILE A 169 12.39 -4.73 15.23
C ILE A 169 13.01 -5.35 16.48
N LEU A 170 14.27 -5.05 16.79
CA LEU A 170 14.95 -5.64 17.94
C LEU A 170 14.51 -5.00 19.27
N GLY A 171 14.21 -3.70 19.23
CA GLY A 171 13.72 -2.98 20.40
C GLY A 171 12.26 -3.24 20.72
N GLY A 172 11.45 -3.68 19.75
CA GLY A 172 10.00 -3.82 19.91
C GLY A 172 9.33 -2.49 20.26
N ILE A 173 9.93 -1.37 19.83
CA ILE A 173 9.49 -0.03 20.22
C ILE A 173 8.31 0.47 19.39
N ASP A 174 7.52 1.32 20.00
CA ASP A 174 6.49 2.11 19.33
C ASP A 174 7.12 3.28 18.58
N LEU A 175 6.68 3.49 17.34
CA LEU A 175 7.06 4.58 16.47
C LEU A 175 5.83 5.46 16.24
N ASP A 176 5.86 6.71 16.68
CA ASP A 176 4.77 7.67 16.47
C ASP A 176 4.67 8.11 14.99
N ALA A 177 3.54 8.73 14.64
CA ALA A 177 3.25 9.12 13.27
C ALA A 177 4.29 10.07 12.68
N GLU A 178 4.73 11.07 13.45
CA GLU A 178 5.68 12.09 13.01
C GLU A 178 7.08 11.52 12.79
N THR A 179 7.48 10.59 13.65
CA THR A 179 8.74 9.87 13.48
C THR A 179 8.65 8.87 12.32
N ALA A 180 7.51 8.20 12.17
CA ALA A 180 7.27 7.29 11.05
C ALA A 180 7.31 8.02 9.69
N GLU A 181 6.78 9.27 9.62
CA GLU A 181 6.93 10.13 8.43
C GLU A 181 8.39 10.55 8.21
N ARG A 182 9.06 11.08 9.22
CA ARG A 182 10.48 11.49 9.12
C ARG A 182 11.41 10.36 8.68
N TRP A 183 11.08 9.14 9.07
CA TRP A 183 11.91 7.96 8.72
C TRP A 183 11.54 7.34 7.38
N GLY A 184 10.38 7.68 6.81
CA GLY A 184 9.92 7.20 5.51
C GLY A 184 9.04 5.94 5.58
N TYR A 185 8.56 5.58 6.76
CA TYR A 185 7.52 4.55 6.88
C TYR A 185 6.17 5.08 6.37
N LEU A 186 5.79 6.29 6.76
CA LEU A 186 4.62 6.99 6.23
C LEU A 186 5.02 7.99 5.15
N ASN A 187 4.15 8.16 4.16
CA ASN A 187 4.25 9.24 3.19
C ASN A 187 3.95 10.60 3.85
N ARG A 188 2.93 10.62 4.74
CA ARG A 188 2.56 11.81 5.54
C ARG A 188 1.89 11.39 6.84
N ALA A 189 2.14 12.17 7.89
CA ALA A 189 1.34 12.25 9.10
C ALA A 189 0.45 13.50 8.99
N LEU A 190 -0.87 13.34 9.14
CA LEU A 190 -1.86 14.38 8.93
C LEU A 190 -2.75 14.56 10.15
N PRO A 191 -3.34 15.73 10.38
CA PRO A 191 -4.40 15.90 11.36
C PRO A 191 -5.57 14.95 11.11
N ALA A 192 -6.25 14.51 12.17
CA ALA A 192 -7.33 13.51 12.07
C ALA A 192 -8.50 13.96 11.17
N ASN A 193 -8.78 15.26 11.10
CA ASN A 193 -9.81 15.82 10.23
C ASN A 193 -9.36 16.00 8.77
N GLU A 194 -8.08 15.82 8.46
CA GLU A 194 -7.52 16.05 7.14
C GLU A 194 -7.18 14.75 6.38
N ILE A 195 -6.84 13.67 7.10
CA ILE A 195 -6.38 12.43 6.45
C ILE A 195 -7.42 11.85 5.46
N GLY A 196 -8.69 11.77 5.86
CA GLY A 196 -9.77 11.26 5.00
C GLY A 196 -9.91 12.09 3.70
N PRO A 197 -10.16 13.42 3.80
CA PRO A 197 -10.21 14.29 2.63
C PRO A 197 -8.96 14.22 1.75
N TYR A 198 -7.76 14.15 2.35
CA TYR A 198 -6.50 14.07 1.60
C TYR A 198 -6.40 12.76 0.80
N VAL A 199 -6.63 11.62 1.44
CA VAL A 199 -6.55 10.30 0.78
C VAL A 199 -7.61 10.19 -0.32
N GLU A 200 -8.83 10.68 -0.06
CA GLU A 200 -9.90 10.69 -1.07
C GLU A 200 -9.54 11.54 -2.28
N ALA A 201 -9.03 12.76 -2.06
CA ALA A 201 -8.59 13.64 -3.14
C ALA A 201 -7.46 13.02 -3.96
N LEU A 202 -6.46 12.42 -3.31
CA LEU A 202 -5.37 11.73 -3.97
C LEU A 202 -5.86 10.52 -4.79
N ALA A 203 -6.73 9.70 -4.20
CA ALA A 203 -7.31 8.55 -4.87
C ALA A 203 -8.12 8.96 -6.12
N ARG A 204 -8.96 9.99 -6.02
CA ARG A 204 -9.71 10.55 -7.18
C ARG A 204 -8.77 11.09 -8.25
N ARG A 205 -7.72 11.79 -7.85
CA ARG A 205 -6.71 12.32 -8.78
C ARG A 205 -6.03 11.18 -9.56
N ILE A 206 -5.56 10.13 -8.89
CA ILE A 206 -4.94 8.98 -9.56
C ILE A 206 -5.96 8.25 -10.45
N ALA A 207 -7.18 8.07 -9.97
CA ALA A 207 -8.24 7.40 -10.72
C ALA A 207 -8.67 8.16 -12.01
N SER A 208 -8.39 9.46 -12.10
CA SER A 208 -8.67 10.27 -13.28
C SER A 208 -7.64 10.14 -14.41
N PHE A 209 -6.47 9.53 -14.12
CA PHE A 209 -5.40 9.39 -15.11
C PHE A 209 -5.62 8.18 -16.04
N PRO A 210 -4.92 8.12 -17.19
CA PRO A 210 -4.92 6.94 -18.04
C PRO A 210 -4.45 5.69 -17.28
N ALA A 211 -5.20 4.60 -17.37
CA ALA A 211 -4.93 3.37 -16.62
C ALA A 211 -3.54 2.79 -16.92
N GLU A 212 -3.17 2.78 -18.19
CA GLU A 212 -1.87 2.29 -18.63
C GLU A 212 -0.72 3.10 -18.01
N ALA A 213 -0.90 4.42 -17.88
CA ALA A 213 0.12 5.27 -17.28
C ALA A 213 0.33 4.95 -15.79
N VAL A 214 -0.75 4.79 -15.02
CA VAL A 214 -0.69 4.42 -13.60
C VAL A 214 -0.05 3.03 -13.44
N ARG A 215 -0.50 2.05 -14.21
CA ARG A 215 -0.02 0.67 -14.17
C ARG A 215 1.47 0.57 -14.49
N LEU A 216 1.88 1.10 -15.65
CA LEU A 216 3.27 0.95 -16.10
C LEU A 216 4.24 1.82 -15.29
N ALA A 217 3.81 2.99 -14.79
CA ALA A 217 4.62 3.76 -13.84
C ALA A 217 4.87 2.97 -12.54
N LYS A 218 3.84 2.33 -11.97
CA LYS A 218 4.01 1.47 -10.79
C LYS A 218 4.92 0.28 -11.09
N GLN A 219 4.76 -0.38 -12.23
CA GLN A 219 5.63 -1.48 -12.65
C GLN A 219 7.09 -1.03 -12.76
N SER A 220 7.35 0.14 -13.35
CA SER A 220 8.67 0.72 -13.47
C SER A 220 9.30 1.03 -12.09
N VAL A 221 8.52 1.65 -11.17
CA VAL A 221 8.98 1.89 -9.79
C VAL A 221 9.30 0.59 -9.07
N ASN A 222 8.49 -0.47 -9.25
CA ASN A 222 8.77 -1.78 -8.66
C ASN A 222 10.06 -2.43 -9.20
N ALA A 223 10.48 -2.08 -10.41
CA ALA A 223 11.74 -2.57 -10.98
C ALA A 223 12.99 -1.98 -10.27
N ALA A 224 12.83 -0.91 -9.48
CA ALA A 224 13.91 -0.34 -8.67
C ALA A 224 14.48 -1.30 -7.59
N ASP A 225 13.78 -2.39 -7.30
CA ASP A 225 14.30 -3.49 -6.45
C ASP A 225 15.38 -4.34 -7.16
N ARG A 226 15.55 -4.17 -8.48
CA ARG A 226 16.58 -4.84 -9.31
C ARG A 226 17.88 -4.01 -9.35
N PRO A 227 18.99 -4.55 -9.89
CA PRO A 227 20.15 -3.76 -10.24
C PRO A 227 19.76 -2.57 -11.13
N LEU A 228 20.38 -1.40 -10.90
CA LEU A 228 20.01 -0.14 -11.58
C LEU A 228 19.95 -0.27 -13.10
N GLU A 229 20.92 -0.94 -13.70
CA GLU A 229 20.98 -1.13 -15.16
C GLU A 229 19.76 -1.89 -15.69
N GLU A 230 19.33 -2.95 -15.00
CA GLU A 230 18.14 -3.71 -15.36
C GLU A 230 16.86 -2.87 -15.19
N GLY A 231 16.80 -2.06 -14.11
CA GLY A 231 15.70 -1.13 -13.87
C GLY A 231 15.57 -0.08 -14.96
N LEU A 232 16.69 0.50 -15.41
CA LEU A 232 16.70 1.50 -16.49
C LEU A 232 16.30 0.92 -17.85
N VAL A 233 16.64 -0.33 -18.14
CA VAL A 233 16.19 -1.03 -19.35
C VAL A 233 14.68 -1.21 -19.32
N GLU A 234 14.13 -1.67 -18.19
CA GLU A 234 12.69 -1.82 -18.01
C GLU A 234 11.95 -0.47 -18.12
N GLU A 235 12.45 0.58 -17.45
CA GLU A 235 11.90 1.94 -17.52
C GLU A 235 11.81 2.43 -18.96
N GLY A 236 12.91 2.34 -19.72
CA GLY A 236 12.95 2.75 -21.11
C GLY A 236 11.94 1.98 -21.98
N TYR A 237 11.80 0.68 -21.77
CA TYR A 237 10.82 -0.14 -22.48
C TYR A 237 9.38 0.27 -22.16
N LEU A 238 9.04 0.42 -20.88
CA LEU A 238 7.70 0.82 -20.44
C LEU A 238 7.35 2.24 -20.91
N PHE A 239 8.30 3.17 -20.87
CA PHE A 239 8.12 4.52 -21.43
C PHE A 239 7.78 4.47 -22.93
N GLN A 240 8.52 3.64 -23.70
CA GLN A 240 8.24 3.46 -25.12
C GLN A 240 6.84 2.87 -25.39
N GLN A 241 6.29 2.08 -24.49
CA GLN A 241 4.90 1.63 -24.59
C GLN A 241 3.94 2.80 -24.35
N LEU A 242 4.14 3.59 -23.29
CA LEU A 242 3.24 4.68 -22.89
C LEU A 242 3.12 5.79 -23.94
N ILE A 243 4.20 6.21 -24.58
CA ILE A 243 4.15 7.26 -25.62
C ILE A 243 3.38 6.84 -26.88
N ARG A 244 3.04 5.55 -27.00
CA ARG A 244 2.27 4.97 -28.11
C ARG A 244 0.78 4.79 -27.77
N THR A 245 0.40 4.95 -26.49
CA THR A 245 -1.00 4.83 -26.06
C THR A 245 -1.80 6.06 -26.47
N ASP A 246 -3.06 5.87 -26.78
CA ASP A 246 -3.98 6.99 -27.09
C ASP A 246 -4.14 7.92 -25.89
N GLY A 247 -4.20 7.37 -24.66
CA GLY A 247 -4.28 8.14 -23.41
C GLY A 247 -3.06 9.03 -23.20
N GLY A 248 -1.86 8.48 -23.36
CA GLY A 248 -0.61 9.22 -23.24
C GLY A 248 -0.52 10.36 -24.27
N ARG A 249 -0.80 10.05 -25.54
CA ARG A 249 -0.77 11.05 -26.62
C ARG A 249 -1.79 12.18 -26.42
N ARG A 250 -3.01 11.83 -26.04
CA ARG A 250 -4.07 12.82 -25.75
C ARG A 250 -3.68 13.75 -24.61
N ASN A 251 -3.18 13.20 -23.51
CA ASN A 251 -2.81 14.00 -22.35
C ASN A 251 -1.58 14.87 -22.61
N MET A 252 -0.58 14.40 -23.35
CA MET A 252 0.55 15.23 -23.77
C MET A 252 0.12 16.41 -24.66
N ALA A 253 -0.75 16.18 -25.65
CA ALA A 253 -1.30 17.24 -26.47
C ALA A 253 -2.11 18.23 -25.61
N ARG A 254 -2.99 17.73 -24.75
CA ARG A 254 -3.78 18.56 -23.84
C ARG A 254 -2.91 19.38 -22.89
N PHE A 255 -1.81 18.83 -22.38
CA PHE A 255 -0.87 19.56 -21.53
C PHE A 255 -0.34 20.83 -22.23
N LEU A 256 0.03 20.72 -23.49
CA LEU A 256 0.50 21.88 -24.28
C LEU A 256 -0.62 22.90 -24.50
N GLU A 257 -1.84 22.44 -24.83
CA GLU A 257 -2.99 23.29 -25.05
C GLU A 257 -3.38 24.13 -23.83
N ILE A 258 -3.28 23.59 -22.63
CA ILE A 258 -3.64 24.27 -21.37
C ILE A 258 -2.51 25.11 -20.77
N GLY A 259 -1.41 25.28 -21.50
CA GLY A 259 -0.30 26.16 -21.14
C GLY A 259 0.95 25.45 -20.61
N GLY A 260 1.06 24.14 -20.74
CA GLY A 260 2.31 23.43 -20.48
C GLY A 260 3.45 23.97 -21.32
N GLN A 261 4.69 23.88 -20.83
CA GLN A 261 5.91 24.43 -21.42
C GLN A 261 5.89 25.98 -21.59
N THR A 262 4.96 26.65 -20.91
CA THR A 262 5.03 28.10 -20.72
C THR A 262 5.50 28.43 -19.30
N ARG A 263 6.15 29.60 -19.10
CA ARG A 263 6.59 30.01 -17.77
C ARG A 263 5.46 29.98 -16.74
N ASP A 264 4.30 30.51 -17.09
CA ASP A 264 3.16 30.63 -16.18
C ASP A 264 2.50 29.26 -15.94
N GLY A 265 2.46 28.41 -16.95
CA GLY A 265 2.00 27.01 -16.81
C GLY A 265 2.91 26.19 -15.92
N GLU A 266 4.24 26.28 -16.12
CA GLU A 266 5.22 25.52 -15.34
C GLU A 266 5.24 25.93 -13.85
N LEU A 267 5.00 27.21 -13.54
CA LEU A 267 4.85 27.65 -12.14
C LEU A 267 3.62 27.06 -11.43
N ARG A 268 2.68 26.50 -12.15
CA ARG A 268 1.45 25.83 -11.66
C ARG A 268 1.26 24.45 -12.28
N VAL A 269 2.33 23.77 -12.60
CA VAL A 269 2.27 22.45 -13.28
C VAL A 269 1.41 21.44 -12.52
N GLY A 270 1.35 21.54 -11.18
CA GLY A 270 0.50 20.71 -10.34
C GLY A 270 -1.01 20.87 -10.68
N ASP A 271 -1.46 22.10 -10.96
CA ASP A 271 -2.84 22.39 -11.36
C ASP A 271 -3.10 21.90 -12.79
N LEU A 272 -2.14 22.13 -13.70
CA LEU A 272 -2.23 21.58 -15.07
C LEU A 272 -2.36 20.07 -15.06
N ASN A 273 -1.54 19.38 -14.26
CA ASN A 273 -1.62 17.93 -14.13
C ASN A 273 -2.97 17.46 -13.56
N ALA A 274 -3.58 18.21 -12.64
CA ALA A 274 -4.92 17.93 -12.16
C ALA A 274 -5.97 18.07 -13.27
N ALA A 275 -5.81 19.07 -14.15
CA ALA A 275 -6.71 19.32 -15.28
C ALA A 275 -6.58 18.31 -16.43
N LEU A 276 -5.56 17.46 -16.43
CA LEU A 276 -5.39 16.36 -17.39
C LEU A 276 -6.19 15.12 -17.03
N GLY A 277 -6.66 15.01 -15.78
CA GLY A 277 -7.52 13.92 -15.37
C GLY A 277 -8.84 13.95 -16.16
N THR A 278 -9.34 12.78 -16.56
CA THR A 278 -10.69 12.64 -17.10
C THR A 278 -11.70 12.80 -15.97
N PRO A 279 -12.76 13.61 -16.12
CA PRO A 279 -13.80 13.74 -15.12
C PRO A 279 -14.58 12.45 -14.86
#